data_41f1b377bbed680a8d726eb4d12913d5
#
_entry.id   41f1b377bbed680a8d726eb4d12913d5
#
_cell.length_a   1.000
_cell.length_b   1.000
_cell.length_c   1.000
_cell.angle_alpha   90.00
_cell.angle_beta   90.00
_cell.angle_gamma   90.00
#
_symmetry.space_group_name_H-M   'P 1'
#
loop_
_entity.id
_entity.type
_entity.pdbx_description
1 polymer ?
#
loop_
_entity_poly.entity_id
_entity_poly.type
_entity_poly.pdbx_seq_one_letter_code
_entity_poly.pdbx_strand_id
1 'polypeptide(L)'
;CACSSDVVRESSEFLKQKDALPWFSRCRIYDINGQEAVLFPTDDGFATIDTETKKVDTIYDKLYAGISEFCYNSDNETIWAQLENRNLNIWNSKTCTETACPPTKHQGEFVKWFGFGAYDPFFSFGNILYTGINPSSDSDVNFADFRAKSGLIAAWDISNPDSVRCVKIFGKRPSDQPKDMFIDDCYQTAFNVEDSIIVAGTELSQNVVVMTMSGKTLREKKLSSKFYVKPEKKDFSQNHSATEKIKYWEENMLFRGLFYDKYRKLYYRILQLPKQEDKSSFTKRKQDWVLIVADSKLNKKYEVKFDGDKYRWAILIGKQGVYVLKDKTMDLFVFD
;
A
#
# COMPACT_ATOMS: atom_id res chain seq x y z
N CYS A 1 13.92 20.81 19.68
CA CYS A 1 14.95 20.18 18.84
C CYS A 1 15.33 18.86 19.49
N ALA A 2 14.62 17.78 19.22
CA ALA A 2 15.12 16.44 19.47
C ALA A 2 15.77 16.01 18.14
N CYS A 3 17.07 16.14 18.04
CA CYS A 3 17.83 15.50 17.00
C CYS A 3 17.71 14.00 17.22
N SER A 4 17.19 13.29 16.26
CA SER A 4 17.22 11.85 16.22
C SER A 4 18.66 11.38 16.04
N SER A 5 19.38 11.20 17.14
CA SER A 5 20.74 10.64 17.14
C SER A 5 20.78 9.14 16.85
N ASP A 6 19.61 8.50 16.74
CA ASP A 6 19.50 7.04 16.74
C ASP A 6 19.05 6.44 15.41
N VAL A 7 19.01 7.22 14.33
CA VAL A 7 18.77 6.71 12.98
C VAL A 7 20.08 6.39 12.30
N VAL A 8 20.45 5.13 12.27
CA VAL A 8 21.61 4.66 11.54
C VAL A 8 21.28 4.62 10.05
N ARG A 9 22.12 5.26 9.25
CA ARG A 9 22.03 5.24 7.80
C ARG A 9 23.17 4.42 7.22
N GLU A 10 22.82 3.35 6.51
CA GLU A 10 23.75 2.60 5.69
C GLU A 10 23.33 2.67 4.23
N SER A 11 24.26 2.93 3.31
CA SER A 11 23.97 2.86 1.89
C SER A 11 24.10 1.40 1.42
N SER A 12 23.03 0.79 0.95
CA SER A 12 23.11 -0.51 0.30
C SER A 12 23.07 -0.33 -1.21
N GLU A 13 24.12 -0.77 -1.92
CA GLU A 13 24.11 -0.89 -3.37
C GLU A 13 23.19 -2.06 -3.83
N PHE A 14 21.96 -2.07 -3.32
CA PHE A 14 21.07 -3.20 -3.41
C PHE A 14 20.70 -3.56 -4.85
N LEU A 15 20.77 -2.63 -5.79
CA LEU A 15 20.29 -2.79 -7.15
C LEU A 15 21.16 -2.05 -8.17
N LYS A 16 22.35 -2.58 -8.44
CA LYS A 16 23.17 -2.13 -9.57
C LYS A 16 22.82 -2.78 -10.91
N GLN A 17 21.85 -3.65 -10.98
CA GLN A 17 21.46 -4.25 -12.25
C GLN A 17 20.69 -3.22 -13.09
N LYS A 18 21.32 -2.82 -14.18
CA LYS A 18 20.97 -1.68 -15.01
C LYS A 18 19.57 -1.70 -15.64
N ASP A 19 18.93 -2.85 -15.78
CA ASP A 19 17.80 -3.01 -16.69
C ASP A 19 16.57 -3.74 -16.08
N ALA A 20 16.61 -4.16 -14.80
CA ALA A 20 15.66 -5.15 -14.32
C ALA A 20 14.50 -4.62 -13.45
N LEU A 21 14.47 -3.34 -13.04
CA LEU A 21 13.45 -2.88 -12.10
C LEU A 21 12.72 -1.61 -12.56
N PRO A 22 11.79 -1.73 -13.51
CA PRO A 22 11.04 -0.55 -13.99
C PRO A 22 10.09 0.06 -12.95
N TRP A 23 9.68 -0.68 -11.90
CA TRP A 23 8.58 -0.27 -11.02
C TRP A 23 8.84 -0.53 -9.52
N PHE A 24 9.77 0.17 -8.90
CA PHE A 24 10.06 0.04 -7.46
C PHE A 24 8.85 0.24 -6.53
N SER A 25 7.85 0.98 -6.94
CA SER A 25 6.63 1.14 -6.15
C SER A 25 5.85 -0.17 -5.95
N ARG A 26 6.17 -1.19 -6.76
CA ARG A 26 5.54 -2.51 -6.71
C ARG A 26 6.44 -3.59 -6.11
N CYS A 27 7.59 -3.24 -5.54
CA CYS A 27 8.43 -4.20 -4.83
C CYS A 27 7.87 -4.46 -3.43
N ARG A 28 8.03 -5.68 -2.94
CA ARG A 28 7.69 -6.08 -1.57
C ARG A 28 8.77 -7.02 -1.04
N ILE A 29 9.02 -6.99 0.25
CA ILE A 29 9.92 -7.96 0.91
C ILE A 29 9.07 -9.05 1.56
N TYR A 30 9.43 -10.28 1.29
CA TYR A 30 8.82 -11.47 1.87
C TYR A 30 9.89 -12.45 2.36
N ASP A 31 9.50 -13.31 3.29
CA ASP A 31 10.23 -14.54 3.59
C ASP A 31 9.76 -15.60 2.60
N ILE A 32 10.64 -16.00 1.71
CA ILE A 32 10.37 -17.01 0.67
C ILE A 32 11.32 -18.18 0.93
N ASN A 33 10.77 -19.33 1.29
CA ASN A 33 11.53 -20.53 1.63
C ASN A 33 12.59 -20.32 2.74
N GLY A 34 12.27 -19.51 3.74
CA GLY A 34 13.16 -19.19 4.86
C GLY A 34 14.22 -18.12 4.54
N GLN A 35 14.23 -17.58 3.32
CA GLN A 35 15.13 -16.52 2.90
C GLN A 35 14.35 -15.22 2.69
N GLU A 36 14.88 -14.11 3.19
CA GLU A 36 14.30 -12.80 2.93
C GLU A 36 14.65 -12.36 1.51
N ALA A 37 13.63 -12.09 0.71
CA ALA A 37 13.79 -11.68 -0.67
C ALA A 37 12.86 -10.53 -1.05
N VAL A 38 13.33 -9.67 -1.93
CA VAL A 38 12.51 -8.68 -2.61
C VAL A 38 11.81 -9.37 -3.76
N LEU A 39 10.48 -9.43 -3.73
CA LEU A 39 9.64 -9.91 -4.82
C LEU A 39 9.16 -8.73 -5.64
N PHE A 40 9.24 -8.82 -6.96
CA PHE A 40 8.81 -7.78 -7.89
C PHE A 40 8.30 -8.36 -9.20
N PRO A 41 7.33 -7.70 -9.86
CA PRO A 41 6.85 -8.09 -11.17
C PRO A 41 7.86 -7.74 -12.26
N THR A 42 7.91 -8.58 -13.28
CA THR A 42 8.66 -8.39 -14.53
C THR A 42 7.69 -8.44 -15.72
N ASP A 43 8.18 -8.19 -16.91
CA ASP A 43 7.34 -8.31 -18.12
C ASP A 43 6.88 -9.77 -18.35
N ASP A 44 7.64 -10.75 -17.84
CA ASP A 44 7.41 -12.17 -18.05
C ASP A 44 6.93 -12.92 -16.81
N GLY A 45 6.69 -12.22 -15.69
CA GLY A 45 6.28 -12.89 -14.45
C GLY A 45 6.73 -12.18 -13.18
N PHE A 46 7.36 -12.93 -12.30
CA PHE A 46 7.94 -12.40 -11.07
C PHE A 46 9.41 -12.79 -10.96
N ALA A 47 10.18 -11.92 -10.34
CA ALA A 47 11.53 -12.22 -9.94
C ALA A 47 11.73 -11.90 -8.45
N THR A 48 12.73 -12.54 -7.87
CA THR A 48 13.18 -12.26 -6.50
C THR A 48 14.63 -11.83 -6.49
N ILE A 49 14.97 -10.99 -5.52
CA ILE A 49 16.34 -10.68 -5.15
C ILE A 49 16.51 -11.05 -3.70
N ASP A 50 17.37 -12.02 -3.43
CA ASP A 50 17.77 -12.36 -2.07
C ASP A 50 18.44 -11.16 -1.38
N THR A 51 18.00 -10.80 -0.18
CA THR A 51 18.46 -9.59 0.49
C THR A 51 19.91 -9.70 0.98
N GLU A 52 20.44 -10.90 1.20
CA GLU A 52 21.80 -11.15 1.67
C GLU A 52 22.77 -11.37 0.51
N THR A 53 22.48 -12.34 -0.34
CA THR A 53 23.37 -12.79 -1.41
C THR A 53 23.29 -11.94 -2.66
N LYS A 54 22.22 -11.13 -2.80
CA LYS A 54 21.90 -10.32 -3.99
C LYS A 54 21.64 -11.14 -5.25
N LYS A 55 21.47 -12.45 -5.09
CA LYS A 55 21.14 -13.34 -6.21
C LYS A 55 19.75 -13.05 -6.72
N VAL A 56 19.61 -12.99 -8.04
CA VAL A 56 18.33 -12.81 -8.72
C VAL A 56 17.86 -14.18 -9.21
N ASP A 57 16.64 -14.55 -8.86
CA ASP A 57 15.99 -15.76 -9.36
C ASP A 57 14.65 -15.37 -10.00
N THR A 58 14.32 -15.94 -11.15
CA THR A 58 13.01 -15.80 -11.79
C THR A 58 12.10 -16.90 -11.26
N ILE A 59 10.98 -16.50 -10.66
CA ILE A 59 10.06 -17.48 -10.05
C ILE A 59 9.07 -18.01 -11.09
N TYR A 60 8.67 -17.22 -12.06
CA TYR A 60 7.58 -17.59 -12.99
C TYR A 60 7.78 -17.01 -14.39
N ASP A 61 7.48 -17.87 -15.37
CA ASP A 61 7.56 -17.65 -16.79
C ASP A 61 6.15 -17.49 -17.39
N LYS A 62 5.83 -16.36 -17.95
CA LYS A 62 4.64 -16.00 -18.75
C LYS A 62 3.56 -15.23 -18.01
N LEU A 63 3.57 -13.94 -18.24
CA LEU A 63 2.45 -13.04 -18.05
C LEU A 63 1.92 -12.53 -19.39
N TYR A 64 0.60 -12.45 -19.49
CA TYR A 64 -0.06 -11.92 -20.68
C TYR A 64 -0.57 -10.49 -20.49
N ALA A 65 -0.46 -9.92 -19.29
CA ALA A 65 -0.91 -8.56 -18.97
C ALA A 65 -0.12 -8.00 -17.79
N GLY A 66 0.01 -6.68 -17.73
CA GLY A 66 0.69 -6.00 -16.62
C GLY A 66 0.08 -6.33 -15.26
N ILE A 67 0.93 -6.51 -14.25
CA ILE A 67 0.50 -6.70 -12.86
C ILE A 67 0.21 -5.34 -12.24
N SER A 68 -0.99 -5.16 -11.70
CA SER A 68 -1.37 -3.93 -10.98
C SER A 68 -1.01 -4.00 -9.49
N GLU A 69 -1.34 -5.10 -8.82
CA GLU A 69 -1.01 -5.38 -7.42
C GLU A 69 -0.74 -6.86 -7.19
N PHE A 70 -0.01 -7.19 -6.13
CA PHE A 70 0.27 -8.57 -5.76
C PHE A 70 0.60 -8.73 -4.27
N CYS A 71 0.44 -9.95 -3.78
CA CYS A 71 0.97 -10.38 -2.49
C CYS A 71 1.44 -11.84 -2.55
N TYR A 72 2.37 -12.18 -1.66
CA TYR A 72 2.81 -13.55 -1.45
C TYR A 72 2.13 -14.12 -0.21
N ASN A 73 1.55 -15.30 -0.35
CA ASN A 73 0.98 -16.06 0.74
C ASN A 73 2.00 -17.14 1.15
N SER A 74 2.60 -16.96 2.33
CA SER A 74 3.62 -17.87 2.84
C SER A 74 3.07 -19.24 3.27
N ASP A 75 1.77 -19.34 3.58
CA ASP A 75 1.18 -20.57 4.10
C ASP A 75 1.04 -21.64 3.02
N ASN A 76 0.85 -21.21 1.77
CA ASN A 76 0.70 -22.10 0.62
C ASN A 76 1.68 -21.82 -0.52
N GLU A 77 2.66 -20.96 -0.27
CA GLU A 77 3.72 -20.57 -1.24
C GLU A 77 3.16 -20.09 -2.58
N THR A 78 2.07 -19.30 -2.54
CA THR A 78 1.41 -18.78 -3.74
C THR A 78 1.54 -17.27 -3.83
N ILE A 79 1.66 -16.76 -5.06
CA ILE A 79 1.51 -15.34 -5.35
C ILE A 79 0.11 -15.10 -5.88
N TRP A 80 -0.59 -14.19 -5.23
CA TRP A 80 -1.86 -13.66 -5.69
C TRP A 80 -1.59 -12.34 -6.36
N ALA A 81 -2.05 -12.16 -7.59
CA ALA A 81 -1.86 -10.91 -8.29
C ALA A 81 -3.10 -10.51 -9.08
N GLN A 82 -3.33 -9.22 -9.10
CA GLN A 82 -4.31 -8.59 -9.96
C GLN A 82 -3.62 -8.06 -11.22
N LEU A 83 -4.19 -8.39 -12.36
CA LEU A 83 -3.73 -7.88 -13.64
C LEU A 83 -4.43 -6.56 -14.00
N GLU A 84 -3.88 -5.84 -14.97
CA GLU A 84 -4.48 -4.60 -15.49
C GLU A 84 -5.88 -4.83 -16.12
N ASN A 85 -6.14 -6.03 -16.64
CA ASN A 85 -7.46 -6.44 -17.10
C ASN A 85 -8.45 -6.74 -15.95
N ARG A 86 -7.99 -6.59 -14.70
CA ARG A 86 -8.74 -6.78 -13.46
C ARG A 86 -9.06 -8.23 -13.09
N ASN A 87 -8.45 -9.20 -13.74
CA ASN A 87 -8.52 -10.58 -13.34
C ASN A 87 -7.57 -10.87 -12.19
N LEU A 88 -7.97 -11.78 -11.32
CA LEU A 88 -7.14 -12.29 -10.24
C LEU A 88 -6.42 -13.54 -10.74
N ASN A 89 -5.13 -13.56 -10.61
CA ASN A 89 -4.31 -14.69 -10.99
C ASN A 89 -3.55 -15.24 -9.80
N ILE A 90 -3.34 -16.55 -9.83
CA ILE A 90 -2.63 -17.28 -8.79
C ILE A 90 -1.44 -17.96 -9.44
N TRP A 91 -0.27 -17.72 -8.87
CA TRP A 91 0.94 -18.43 -9.23
C TRP A 91 1.41 -19.29 -8.07
N ASN A 92 1.64 -20.54 -8.34
CA ASN A 92 2.44 -21.40 -7.49
C ASN A 92 3.73 -21.75 -8.23
N SER A 93 4.63 -22.49 -7.59
CA SER A 93 5.95 -22.82 -8.17
C SER A 93 5.91 -23.56 -9.52
N LYS A 94 4.75 -23.96 -10.02
CA LYS A 94 4.60 -24.82 -11.20
C LYS A 94 3.60 -24.30 -12.24
N THR A 95 2.60 -23.54 -11.82
CA THR A 95 1.49 -23.15 -12.70
C THR A 95 1.03 -21.72 -12.42
N CYS A 96 0.62 -21.02 -13.48
CA CYS A 96 -0.19 -19.83 -13.39
C CYS A 96 -1.63 -20.21 -13.72
N THR A 97 -2.56 -19.92 -12.83
CA THR A 97 -3.99 -20.16 -13.01
C THR A 97 -4.73 -18.85 -12.92
N GLU A 98 -5.48 -18.53 -13.95
CA GLU A 98 -6.39 -17.39 -13.90
C GLU A 98 -7.65 -17.79 -13.14
N THR A 99 -8.00 -16.99 -12.16
CA THR A 99 -9.25 -17.14 -11.41
C THR A 99 -10.14 -15.97 -11.73
N ALA A 100 -11.27 -16.23 -12.34
CA ALA A 100 -12.29 -15.22 -12.50
C ALA A 100 -12.81 -14.83 -11.11
N CYS A 101 -12.55 -13.58 -10.73
CA CYS A 101 -13.17 -13.00 -9.56
C CYS A 101 -14.36 -12.16 -10.03
N PRO A 102 -15.58 -12.72 -10.08
CA PRO A 102 -16.73 -12.00 -10.59
C PRO A 102 -17.02 -10.79 -9.69
N PRO A 103 -17.47 -9.67 -10.26
CA PRO A 103 -18.00 -8.58 -9.48
C PRO A 103 -19.14 -9.13 -8.62
N THR A 104 -18.96 -9.08 -7.30
CA THR A 104 -19.92 -9.68 -6.38
C THR A 104 -20.76 -8.61 -5.73
N LYS A 105 -22.08 -8.84 -5.71
CA LYS A 105 -22.97 -8.17 -4.77
C LYS A 105 -22.80 -8.86 -3.43
N HIS A 106 -22.29 -8.16 -2.44
CA HIS A 106 -22.28 -8.63 -1.08
C HIS A 106 -23.27 -7.79 -0.27
N GLN A 107 -24.30 -8.41 0.31
CA GLN A 107 -25.31 -7.75 1.15
C GLN A 107 -25.99 -6.50 0.50
N GLY A 108 -26.18 -6.52 -0.82
CA GLY A 108 -26.75 -5.38 -1.54
C GLY A 108 -25.77 -4.30 -1.97
N GLU A 109 -24.50 -4.41 -1.57
CA GLU A 109 -23.43 -3.53 -2.00
C GLU A 109 -22.73 -4.11 -3.24
N PHE A 110 -22.41 -3.23 -4.19
CA PHE A 110 -21.62 -3.63 -5.35
C PHE A 110 -20.14 -3.59 -4.98
N VAL A 111 -19.53 -4.73 -4.85
CA VAL A 111 -18.07 -4.85 -4.82
C VAL A 111 -17.60 -4.92 -6.26
N LYS A 112 -17.21 -3.81 -6.82
CA LYS A 112 -16.52 -3.80 -8.07
C LYS A 112 -15.07 -3.45 -7.82
N TRP A 113 -14.20 -4.39 -8.13
CA TRP A 113 -12.79 -4.21 -8.34
C TRP A 113 -11.94 -3.92 -7.10
N PHE A 114 -10.84 -4.60 -7.07
CA PHE A 114 -9.69 -4.34 -6.24
C PHE A 114 -9.23 -2.89 -6.44
N GLY A 115 -8.78 -2.23 -5.39
CA GLY A 115 -8.29 -0.86 -5.45
C GLY A 115 -7.12 -0.72 -6.45
N PHE A 116 -7.05 0.41 -7.10
CA PHE A 116 -5.95 0.76 -7.99
C PHE A 116 -4.97 1.68 -7.28
N GLY A 117 -3.97 1.14 -6.65
CA GLY A 117 -2.93 1.97 -6.11
C GLY A 117 -1.88 1.17 -5.36
N ALA A 118 -0.64 1.56 -5.49
CA ALA A 118 0.50 0.95 -4.81
C ALA A 118 0.36 0.89 -3.27
N TYR A 119 -0.73 1.37 -2.72
CA TYR A 119 -1.00 1.52 -1.29
C TYR A 119 -2.36 0.98 -0.86
N ASP A 120 -3.17 0.51 -1.80
CA ASP A 120 -4.43 -0.16 -1.49
C ASP A 120 -4.15 -1.53 -0.83
N PRO A 121 -5.02 -1.98 0.08
CA PRO A 121 -4.82 -3.26 0.71
C PRO A 121 -4.85 -4.38 -0.33
N PHE A 122 -3.75 -5.11 -0.42
CA PHE A 122 -3.64 -6.36 -1.14
C PHE A 122 -2.75 -7.29 -0.34
N PHE A 123 -3.36 -8.11 0.50
CA PHE A 123 -2.66 -8.91 1.48
C PHE A 123 -3.37 -10.25 1.69
N SER A 124 -2.64 -11.33 1.82
CA SER A 124 -3.19 -12.65 2.13
C SER A 124 -2.65 -13.20 3.44
N PHE A 125 -3.52 -13.85 4.18
CA PHE A 125 -3.17 -14.57 5.40
C PHE A 125 -4.10 -15.77 5.56
N GLY A 126 -3.53 -16.95 5.76
CA GLY A 126 -4.27 -18.20 5.72
C GLY A 126 -5.03 -18.36 4.39
N ASN A 127 -6.30 -18.67 4.48
CA ASN A 127 -7.20 -18.78 3.33
C ASN A 127 -7.99 -17.50 3.02
N ILE A 128 -7.52 -16.34 3.48
CA ILE A 128 -8.19 -15.06 3.24
C ILE A 128 -7.28 -14.11 2.47
N LEU A 129 -7.79 -13.55 1.39
CA LEU A 129 -7.21 -12.42 0.67
C LEU A 129 -7.97 -11.14 1.06
N TYR A 130 -7.25 -10.11 1.46
CA TYR A 130 -7.78 -8.79 1.76
C TYR A 130 -7.45 -7.83 0.63
N THR A 131 -8.46 -7.12 0.13
CA THR A 131 -8.28 -6.15 -0.96
C THR A 131 -9.00 -4.84 -0.64
N GLY A 132 -8.56 -3.75 -1.24
CA GLY A 132 -9.32 -2.51 -1.28
C GLY A 132 -10.62 -2.67 -2.07
N ILE A 133 -11.58 -1.78 -1.84
CA ILE A 133 -12.85 -1.74 -2.55
C ILE A 133 -13.00 -0.40 -3.23
N ASN A 134 -13.33 -0.45 -4.51
CA ASN A 134 -13.78 0.71 -5.24
C ASN A 134 -15.22 0.52 -5.74
N PRO A 135 -16.04 1.58 -5.75
CA PRO A 135 -17.37 1.51 -6.33
C PRO A 135 -17.27 1.24 -7.83
N SER A 136 -18.30 0.58 -8.33
CA SER A 136 -18.50 0.42 -9.77
C SER A 136 -18.59 1.78 -10.47
N SER A 137 -17.97 1.92 -11.63
CA SER A 137 -18.19 3.03 -12.56
C SER A 137 -19.52 2.95 -13.30
N ASP A 138 -20.33 1.89 -13.11
CA ASP A 138 -21.63 1.76 -13.75
C ASP A 138 -22.65 2.63 -13.00
N SER A 139 -22.65 3.80 -13.36
CA SER A 139 -23.57 4.95 -13.49
C SER A 139 -24.69 5.25 -12.49
N ASP A 140 -25.26 4.32 -11.75
CA ASP A 140 -26.46 4.60 -10.94
C ASP A 140 -26.21 4.69 -9.42
N VAL A 141 -24.97 4.52 -8.99
CA VAL A 141 -24.61 4.64 -7.57
C VAL A 141 -24.21 6.08 -7.31
N ASN A 142 -24.93 6.77 -6.44
CA ASN A 142 -24.45 8.02 -5.89
C ASN A 142 -23.11 7.77 -5.19
N PHE A 143 -22.03 8.24 -5.79
CA PHE A 143 -20.66 7.98 -5.37
C PHE A 143 -20.40 8.46 -3.93
N ALA A 144 -21.02 9.58 -3.54
CA ALA A 144 -20.94 10.11 -2.20
C ALA A 144 -21.62 9.18 -1.17
N ASP A 145 -22.79 8.66 -1.50
CA ASP A 145 -23.54 7.73 -0.67
C ASP A 145 -22.81 6.38 -0.53
N PHE A 146 -22.25 5.86 -1.63
CA PHE A 146 -21.43 4.67 -1.60
C PHE A 146 -20.25 4.85 -0.65
N ARG A 147 -19.49 5.94 -0.80
CA ARG A 147 -18.34 6.23 0.05
C ARG A 147 -18.71 6.45 1.51
N ALA A 148 -19.87 7.00 1.79
CA ALA A 148 -20.32 7.20 3.17
C ALA A 148 -20.73 5.90 3.86
N LYS A 149 -21.22 4.91 3.12
CA LYS A 149 -21.87 3.72 3.67
C LYS A 149 -21.07 2.44 3.45
N SER A 150 -20.26 2.34 2.39
CA SER A 150 -19.50 1.12 2.09
C SER A 150 -18.34 0.90 3.03
N GLY A 151 -18.02 -0.36 3.30
CA GLY A 151 -16.74 -0.75 3.83
C GLY A 151 -15.60 -0.39 2.87
N LEU A 152 -14.37 -0.52 3.33
CA LEU A 152 -13.17 -0.13 2.59
C LEU A 152 -12.25 -1.30 2.26
N ILE A 153 -12.52 -2.45 2.89
CA ILE A 153 -11.78 -3.70 2.71
C ILE A 153 -12.77 -4.83 2.41
N ALA A 154 -12.46 -5.62 1.39
CA ALA A 154 -13.11 -6.90 1.14
C ALA A 154 -12.20 -8.04 1.61
N ALA A 155 -12.79 -9.02 2.29
CA ALA A 155 -12.16 -10.29 2.61
C ALA A 155 -12.72 -11.37 1.67
N TRP A 156 -11.82 -12.09 1.00
CA TRP A 156 -12.14 -13.14 0.04
C TRP A 156 -11.66 -14.48 0.57
N ASP A 157 -12.55 -15.47 0.56
CA ASP A 157 -12.17 -16.87 0.80
C ASP A 157 -11.43 -17.40 -0.44
N ILE A 158 -10.17 -17.76 -0.25
CA ILE A 158 -9.26 -18.28 -1.26
C ILE A 158 -8.89 -19.76 -1.01
N SER A 159 -9.63 -20.44 -0.16
CA SER A 159 -9.38 -21.86 0.14
C SER A 159 -9.55 -22.76 -1.09
N ASN A 160 -10.38 -22.36 -2.03
CA ASN A 160 -10.52 -23.00 -3.32
C ASN A 160 -10.23 -21.98 -4.43
N PRO A 161 -9.11 -22.11 -5.15
CA PRO A 161 -8.74 -21.22 -6.25
C PRO A 161 -9.78 -21.12 -7.36
N ASP A 162 -10.52 -22.20 -7.63
CA ASP A 162 -11.55 -22.22 -8.67
C ASP A 162 -12.87 -21.55 -8.25
N SER A 163 -12.99 -21.15 -6.97
CA SER A 163 -14.21 -20.62 -6.39
C SER A 163 -13.94 -19.54 -5.34
N VAL A 164 -13.18 -18.53 -5.72
CA VAL A 164 -12.93 -17.35 -4.86
C VAL A 164 -14.22 -16.57 -4.64
N ARG A 165 -14.55 -16.28 -3.38
CA ARG A 165 -15.78 -15.57 -3.03
C ARG A 165 -15.55 -14.51 -1.96
N CYS A 166 -16.22 -13.36 -2.11
CA CYS A 166 -16.25 -12.35 -1.08
C CYS A 166 -17.08 -12.83 0.12
N VAL A 167 -16.43 -12.96 1.27
CA VAL A 167 -17.10 -13.41 2.50
C VAL A 167 -17.50 -12.25 3.38
N LYS A 168 -16.84 -11.10 3.26
CA LYS A 168 -17.14 -9.91 4.07
C LYS A 168 -16.60 -8.65 3.45
N ILE A 169 -17.35 -7.56 3.63
CA ILE A 169 -16.91 -6.18 3.40
C ILE A 169 -16.92 -5.46 4.75
N PHE A 170 -15.86 -4.75 5.08
CA PHE A 170 -15.74 -4.05 6.35
C PHE A 170 -14.75 -2.89 6.26
N GLY A 171 -14.47 -2.27 7.42
CA GLY A 171 -13.65 -1.09 7.52
C GLY A 171 -14.50 0.18 7.40
N LYS A 172 -14.08 1.19 8.08
CA LYS A 172 -14.71 2.52 8.03
C LYS A 172 -13.66 3.61 7.95
N ARG A 173 -14.04 4.72 7.40
CA ARG A 173 -13.20 5.92 7.38
C ARG A 173 -12.97 6.45 8.79
N PRO A 174 -11.79 7.00 9.06
CA PRO A 174 -11.56 7.74 10.28
C PRO A 174 -12.55 8.90 10.46
N SER A 175 -12.87 9.24 11.70
CA SER A 175 -13.91 10.23 12.03
C SER A 175 -13.58 11.66 11.60
N ASP A 176 -12.28 11.97 11.45
CA ASP A 176 -11.78 13.28 10.98
C ASP A 176 -11.66 13.37 9.45
N GLN A 177 -12.01 12.30 8.71
CA GLN A 177 -12.06 12.34 7.25
C GLN A 177 -13.07 13.38 6.79
N PRO A 178 -12.69 14.33 5.93
CA PRO A 178 -13.64 15.29 5.37
C PRO A 178 -14.75 14.59 4.58
N LYS A 179 -15.99 14.86 4.94
CA LYS A 179 -17.15 14.20 4.31
C LYS A 179 -17.41 14.64 2.87
N ASP A 180 -16.97 15.85 2.55
CA ASP A 180 -17.27 16.52 1.27
C ASP A 180 -16.08 16.51 0.32
N MET A 181 -15.02 15.78 0.64
CA MET A 181 -13.82 15.71 -0.17
C MET A 181 -13.62 14.29 -0.67
N PHE A 182 -13.80 14.12 -1.95
CA PHE A 182 -13.59 12.84 -2.63
C PHE A 182 -12.44 12.99 -3.62
N ILE A 183 -11.25 12.76 -3.12
CA ILE A 183 -10.12 12.36 -3.96
C ILE A 183 -10.24 10.86 -4.11
N ASP A 184 -9.70 10.27 -5.16
CA ASP A 184 -9.65 8.81 -5.29
C ASP A 184 -9.05 8.25 -4.00
N ASP A 185 -9.92 7.77 -3.11
CA ASP A 185 -9.56 7.41 -1.74
C ASP A 185 -8.61 6.23 -1.74
N CYS A 186 -7.34 6.49 -1.58
CA CYS A 186 -6.39 5.47 -1.24
C CYS A 186 -6.58 5.07 0.21
N TYR A 187 -7.09 3.88 0.44
CA TYR A 187 -7.26 3.32 1.77
C TYR A 187 -6.02 2.52 2.17
N GLN A 188 -5.18 3.16 2.94
CA GLN A 188 -3.90 2.61 3.35
C GLN A 188 -4.09 1.65 4.52
N THR A 189 -3.46 0.51 4.47
CA THR A 189 -3.56 -0.51 5.51
C THR A 189 -2.21 -1.09 5.90
N ALA A 190 -2.05 -1.34 7.19
CA ALA A 190 -0.95 -2.11 7.76
C ALA A 190 -1.52 -3.35 8.46
N PHE A 191 -1.10 -4.53 8.03
CA PHE A 191 -1.53 -5.80 8.58
C PHE A 191 -0.54 -6.26 9.65
N ASN A 192 -1.00 -6.37 10.89
CA ASN A 192 -0.26 -6.96 11.99
C ASN A 192 -0.89 -8.31 12.32
N VAL A 193 -0.32 -9.34 11.73
CA VAL A 193 -0.82 -10.72 11.85
C VAL A 193 -0.63 -11.25 13.26
N GLU A 194 0.47 -10.91 13.93
CA GLU A 194 0.79 -11.37 15.28
C GLU A 194 -0.30 -10.98 16.29
N ASP A 195 -0.78 -9.73 16.19
CA ASP A 195 -1.86 -9.23 17.05
C ASP A 195 -3.26 -9.41 16.43
N SER A 196 -3.36 -9.99 15.24
CA SER A 196 -4.59 -10.17 14.47
C SER A 196 -5.36 -8.86 14.24
N ILE A 197 -4.65 -7.77 13.95
CA ILE A 197 -5.22 -6.45 13.71
C ILE A 197 -4.82 -5.86 12.35
N ILE A 198 -5.69 -4.99 11.87
CA ILE A 198 -5.46 -4.11 10.74
C ILE A 198 -5.50 -2.67 11.26
N VAL A 199 -4.48 -1.90 10.92
CA VAL A 199 -4.47 -0.45 11.10
C VAL A 199 -4.71 0.19 9.75
N ALA A 200 -5.69 1.07 9.65
CA ALA A 200 -6.11 1.63 8.38
C ALA A 200 -6.30 3.15 8.45
N GLY A 201 -5.96 3.83 7.38
CA GLY A 201 -6.09 5.27 7.25
C GLY A 201 -6.43 5.70 5.84
N THR A 202 -6.73 6.97 5.67
CA THR A 202 -7.01 7.59 4.37
C THR A 202 -6.03 8.72 4.09
N GLU A 203 -6.00 9.18 2.86
CA GLU A 203 -5.08 10.24 2.43
C GLU A 203 -5.27 11.56 3.17
N LEU A 204 -6.49 11.88 3.58
CA LEU A 204 -6.84 13.17 4.17
C LEU A 204 -7.01 13.15 5.69
N SER A 205 -7.04 11.98 6.30
CA SER A 205 -7.27 11.85 7.74
C SER A 205 -5.96 11.82 8.52
N GLN A 206 -5.91 12.55 9.62
CA GLN A 206 -4.83 12.44 10.60
C GLN A 206 -4.95 11.18 11.47
N ASN A 207 -6.16 10.65 11.57
CA ASN A 207 -6.45 9.48 12.37
C ASN A 207 -6.26 8.20 11.57
N VAL A 208 -6.05 7.12 12.30
CA VAL A 208 -6.10 5.74 11.80
C VAL A 208 -7.10 4.95 12.62
N VAL A 209 -7.78 4.02 11.98
CA VAL A 209 -8.72 3.10 12.61
C VAL A 209 -7.99 1.78 12.87
N VAL A 210 -8.07 1.27 14.08
CA VAL A 210 -7.59 -0.05 14.45
C VAL A 210 -8.78 -1.00 14.49
N MET A 211 -8.67 -2.11 13.77
CA MET A 211 -9.71 -3.13 13.71
C MET A 211 -9.11 -4.53 13.79
N THR A 212 -9.91 -5.51 14.16
CA THR A 212 -9.52 -6.92 14.04
C THR A 212 -9.46 -7.34 12.57
N MET A 213 -8.75 -8.40 12.25
CA MET A 213 -8.76 -8.99 10.89
C MET A 213 -10.16 -9.48 10.48
N SER A 214 -11.05 -9.74 11.44
CA SER A 214 -12.48 -10.01 11.17
C SER A 214 -13.32 -8.75 10.95
N GLY A 215 -12.74 -7.54 11.00
CA GLY A 215 -13.40 -6.28 10.68
C GLY A 215 -14.12 -5.58 11.84
N LYS A 216 -13.95 -6.05 13.10
CA LYS A 216 -14.49 -5.34 14.27
C LYS A 216 -13.60 -4.14 14.58
N THR A 217 -14.15 -2.93 14.55
CA THR A 217 -13.42 -1.72 14.98
C THR A 217 -13.15 -1.78 16.48
N LEU A 218 -11.89 -1.57 16.85
CA LEU A 218 -11.43 -1.56 18.24
C LEU A 218 -11.29 -0.14 18.79
N ARG A 219 -10.63 0.73 18.00
CA ARG A 219 -10.38 2.13 18.39
C ARG A 219 -9.97 2.96 17.18
N GLU A 220 -9.97 4.25 17.37
CA GLU A 220 -9.38 5.23 16.46
C GLU A 220 -8.25 5.95 17.20
N LYS A 221 -7.20 6.32 16.49
CA LYS A 221 -6.04 7.00 17.06
C LYS A 221 -5.43 8.01 16.09
N LYS A 222 -5.02 9.16 16.63
CA LYS A 222 -4.29 10.15 15.85
C LYS A 222 -2.86 9.67 15.60
N LEU A 223 -2.48 9.57 14.33
CA LEU A 223 -1.14 9.29 13.86
C LEU A 223 -0.78 10.30 12.76
N SER A 224 -0.31 11.45 13.20
CA SER A 224 -0.07 12.62 12.34
C SER A 224 1.33 13.19 12.55
N SER A 225 1.76 14.02 11.59
CA SER A 225 3.01 14.74 11.61
C SER A 225 2.85 16.15 12.19
N LYS A 226 3.92 16.69 12.77
CA LYS A 226 4.00 18.12 13.11
C LYS A 226 3.96 19.03 11.87
N PHE A 227 4.34 18.50 10.72
CA PHE A 227 4.29 19.22 9.44
C PHE A 227 2.89 19.26 8.82
N TYR A 228 1.94 18.45 9.32
CA TYR A 228 0.64 18.34 8.69
C TYR A 228 -0.15 19.64 8.77
N VAL A 229 -0.53 20.14 7.60
CA VAL A 229 -1.51 21.21 7.44
C VAL A 229 -2.74 20.61 6.77
N LYS A 230 -3.91 20.92 7.29
CA LYS A 230 -5.15 20.39 6.74
C LYS A 230 -5.32 20.88 5.29
N PRO A 231 -5.53 19.98 4.33
CA PRO A 231 -5.75 20.34 2.95
C PRO A 231 -6.95 21.27 2.78
N GLU A 232 -6.88 22.14 1.78
CA GLU A 232 -8.02 22.96 1.39
C GLU A 232 -9.20 22.09 0.97
N LYS A 233 -10.40 22.51 1.35
CA LYS A 233 -11.62 21.83 0.90
C LYS A 233 -11.80 22.06 -0.59
N LYS A 234 -11.89 20.99 -1.35
CA LYS A 234 -12.27 21.02 -2.76
C LYS A 234 -13.34 19.95 -2.98
N ASP A 235 -14.43 20.35 -3.60
CA ASP A 235 -15.49 19.40 -3.96
C ASP A 235 -15.07 18.65 -5.23
N PHE A 236 -14.80 17.37 -5.08
CA PHE A 236 -14.51 16.44 -6.18
C PHE A 236 -15.72 15.56 -6.51
N SER A 237 -16.90 15.85 -5.97
CA SER A 237 -18.14 15.13 -6.30
C SER A 237 -18.60 15.34 -7.74
N GLN A 238 -18.09 16.41 -8.40
CA GLN A 238 -18.31 16.68 -9.81
C GLN A 238 -17.11 16.26 -10.64
N ASN A 239 -17.34 16.00 -11.93
CA ASN A 239 -16.31 15.55 -12.87
C ASN A 239 -15.14 16.52 -12.96
N HIS A 240 -14.10 16.29 -12.18
CA HIS A 240 -12.84 17.00 -12.31
C HIS A 240 -11.91 16.29 -13.29
N SER A 241 -11.22 17.10 -14.08
CA SER A 241 -10.19 16.59 -14.99
C SER A 241 -9.05 15.92 -14.19
N ALA A 242 -8.36 14.97 -14.81
CA ALA A 242 -7.18 14.37 -14.22
C ALA A 242 -6.12 15.42 -13.84
N THR A 243 -6.00 16.48 -14.62
CA THR A 243 -5.09 17.61 -14.37
C THR A 243 -5.41 18.35 -13.08
N GLU A 244 -6.69 18.61 -12.79
CA GLU A 244 -7.10 19.27 -11.55
C GLU A 244 -6.84 18.39 -10.32
N LYS A 245 -7.08 17.08 -10.43
CA LYS A 245 -6.76 16.13 -9.36
C LYS A 245 -5.25 16.10 -9.10
N ILE A 246 -4.44 16.01 -10.16
CA ILE A 246 -2.97 16.02 -10.07
C ILE A 246 -2.49 17.32 -9.41
N LYS A 247 -3.01 18.48 -9.83
CA LYS A 247 -2.67 19.77 -9.23
C LYS A 247 -2.99 19.80 -7.75
N TYR A 248 -4.18 19.32 -7.36
CA TYR A 248 -4.56 19.24 -5.95
C TYR A 248 -3.60 18.35 -5.15
N TRP A 249 -3.19 17.19 -5.69
CA TRP A 249 -2.23 16.31 -5.06
C TRP A 249 -0.82 16.92 -4.94
N GLU A 250 -0.43 17.76 -5.89
CA GLU A 250 0.84 18.46 -5.82
C GLU A 250 0.86 19.58 -4.77
N GLU A 251 -0.25 20.28 -4.60
CA GLU A 251 -0.38 21.46 -3.74
C GLU A 251 -0.71 21.12 -2.28
N ASN A 252 -1.12 19.90 -1.98
CA ASN A 252 -1.61 19.54 -0.66
C ASN A 252 -0.80 18.44 0.03
N MET A 253 -0.95 18.38 1.35
CA MET A 253 -0.38 17.32 2.17
C MET A 253 -1.30 16.12 2.19
N LEU A 254 -0.77 14.96 1.82
CA LEU A 254 -1.54 13.73 1.71
C LEU A 254 -0.78 12.56 2.35
N PHE A 255 -1.48 11.75 3.11
CA PHE A 255 -0.92 10.49 3.56
C PHE A 255 -0.87 9.50 2.38
N ARG A 256 0.25 8.78 2.22
CA ARG A 256 0.51 7.96 1.02
C ARG A 256 0.79 6.50 1.31
N GLY A 257 1.03 6.14 2.55
CA GLY A 257 1.32 4.76 2.89
C GLY A 257 1.25 4.52 4.38
N LEU A 258 0.89 3.29 4.75
CA LEU A 258 0.86 2.81 6.11
C LEU A 258 1.40 1.38 6.14
N PHE A 259 2.37 1.09 7.00
CA PHE A 259 3.10 -0.16 7.01
C PHE A 259 3.30 -0.65 8.45
N TYR A 260 3.37 -1.96 8.63
CA TYR A 260 3.75 -2.59 9.88
C TYR A 260 5.08 -3.33 9.73
N ASP A 261 5.98 -3.07 10.65
CA ASP A 261 7.26 -3.73 10.77
C ASP A 261 7.17 -4.79 11.86
N LYS A 262 7.07 -6.04 11.45
CA LYS A 262 6.98 -7.18 12.35
C LYS A 262 8.27 -7.42 13.15
N TYR A 263 9.43 -7.01 12.63
CA TYR A 263 10.73 -7.25 13.27
C TYR A 263 10.97 -6.30 14.45
N ARG A 264 10.60 -5.00 14.27
CA ARG A 264 10.78 -3.94 15.28
C ARG A 264 9.49 -3.54 15.99
N LYS A 265 8.34 -4.16 15.58
CA LYS A 265 6.99 -3.86 16.09
C LYS A 265 6.63 -2.38 16.01
N LEU A 266 6.98 -1.79 14.87
CA LEU A 266 6.76 -0.37 14.58
C LEU A 266 5.73 -0.22 13.45
N TYR A 267 5.05 0.92 13.48
CA TYR A 267 4.22 1.38 12.37
C TYR A 267 4.90 2.56 11.68
N TYR A 268 4.86 2.55 10.36
CA TYR A 268 5.35 3.64 9.53
C TYR A 268 4.20 4.24 8.74
N ARG A 269 4.10 5.57 8.74
CA ARG A 269 3.14 6.29 7.92
C ARG A 269 3.84 7.37 7.11
N ILE A 270 3.56 7.41 5.82
CA ILE A 270 4.15 8.39 4.90
C ILE A 270 3.20 9.58 4.77
N LEU A 271 3.73 10.78 4.95
CA LEU A 271 3.07 12.05 4.65
C LEU A 271 3.82 12.74 3.50
N GLN A 272 3.19 12.87 2.36
CA GLN A 272 3.66 13.70 1.25
C GLN A 272 3.49 15.17 1.63
N LEU A 273 4.50 16.00 1.37
CA LEU A 273 4.44 17.44 1.52
C LEU A 273 4.08 18.12 0.18
N PRO A 274 3.57 19.35 0.19
CA PRO A 274 3.29 20.09 -1.02
C PRO A 274 4.54 20.23 -1.90
N LYS A 275 4.32 20.29 -3.21
CA LYS A 275 5.38 20.55 -4.17
C LYS A 275 5.98 21.95 -3.92
N GLN A 276 7.29 22.03 -3.95
CA GLN A 276 8.00 23.31 -3.97
C GLN A 276 8.01 23.86 -5.40
N GLU A 277 7.95 25.19 -5.56
CA GLU A 277 7.84 25.85 -6.87
C GLU A 277 8.99 25.52 -7.82
N ASP A 278 10.17 25.25 -7.28
CA ASP A 278 11.38 24.93 -8.02
C ASP A 278 11.54 23.46 -8.40
N LYS A 279 10.64 22.59 -7.91
CA LYS A 279 10.70 21.14 -8.16
C LYS A 279 9.86 20.70 -9.36
N SER A 280 10.38 19.71 -10.08
CA SER A 280 9.73 19.18 -11.27
C SER A 280 8.41 18.43 -10.96
N SER A 281 7.58 18.26 -11.97
CA SER A 281 6.18 17.79 -11.91
C SER A 281 5.95 16.50 -11.10
N PHE A 282 4.71 16.30 -10.66
CA PHE A 282 4.17 15.12 -9.96
C PHE A 282 4.56 13.78 -10.61
N THR A 283 4.65 13.74 -11.94
CA THR A 283 5.04 12.53 -12.68
C THR A 283 6.42 12.00 -12.27
N LYS A 284 7.28 12.87 -11.72
CA LYS A 284 8.61 12.47 -11.22
C LYS A 284 8.64 12.15 -9.72
N ARG A 285 7.52 12.33 -9.00
CA ARG A 285 7.38 12.05 -7.56
C ARG A 285 8.52 12.63 -6.71
N LYS A 286 8.91 13.87 -6.99
CA LYS A 286 10.02 14.57 -6.36
C LYS A 286 9.60 15.50 -5.22
N GLN A 287 8.45 15.24 -4.62
CA GLN A 287 7.99 16.00 -3.46
C GLN A 287 8.69 15.53 -2.20
N ASP A 288 9.03 16.47 -1.33
CA ASP A 288 9.48 16.14 0.02
C ASP A 288 8.40 15.34 0.76
N TRP A 289 8.81 14.51 1.67
CA TRP A 289 7.91 13.69 2.44
C TRP A 289 8.44 13.40 3.84
N VAL A 290 7.56 12.96 4.71
CA VAL A 290 7.87 12.65 6.10
C VAL A 290 7.50 11.20 6.37
N LEU A 291 8.42 10.45 6.98
CA LEU A 291 8.15 9.16 7.58
C LEU A 291 7.83 9.36 9.05
N ILE A 292 6.61 9.04 9.44
CA ILE A 292 6.16 9.05 10.83
C ILE A 292 6.38 7.64 11.37
N VAL A 293 7.09 7.53 12.48
CA VAL A 293 7.39 6.26 13.15
C VAL A 293 6.62 6.19 14.46
N ALA A 294 5.90 5.10 14.68
CA ALA A 294 5.10 4.88 15.87
C ALA A 294 5.34 3.49 16.46
N ASP A 295 5.15 3.37 17.77
CA ASP A 295 5.22 2.10 18.49
C ASP A 295 4.01 1.19 18.18
N SER A 296 4.00 -0.02 18.73
CA SER A 296 2.89 -0.99 18.57
C SER A 296 1.54 -0.47 19.11
N LYS A 297 1.54 0.54 19.97
CA LYS A 297 0.34 1.22 20.48
C LYS A 297 -0.06 2.42 19.64
N LEU A 298 0.65 2.67 18.52
CA LEU A 298 0.48 3.83 17.65
C LEU A 298 0.80 5.16 18.34
N ASN A 299 1.68 5.18 19.36
CA ASN A 299 2.23 6.42 19.87
C ASN A 299 3.38 6.84 18.94
N LYS A 300 3.32 8.05 18.43
CA LYS A 300 4.41 8.58 17.60
C LYS A 300 5.68 8.67 18.43
N LYS A 301 6.73 7.98 17.99
CA LYS A 301 8.08 8.05 18.55
C LYS A 301 8.83 9.25 17.97
N TYR A 302 8.92 9.31 16.66
CA TYR A 302 9.59 10.39 15.94
C TYR A 302 9.12 10.49 14.49
N GLU A 303 9.66 11.43 13.76
CA GLU A 303 9.41 11.61 12.34
C GLU A 303 10.67 12.10 11.63
N VAL A 304 10.89 11.59 10.42
CA VAL A 304 12.05 11.91 9.56
C VAL A 304 11.56 12.53 8.28
N LYS A 305 12.07 13.72 7.96
CA LYS A 305 11.81 14.38 6.69
C LYS A 305 12.83 13.93 5.64
N PHE A 306 12.34 13.53 4.49
CA PHE A 306 13.13 13.13 3.32
C PHE A 306 13.03 14.17 2.21
N ASP A 307 14.16 14.47 1.58
CA ASP A 307 14.25 15.28 0.39
C ASP A 307 13.74 14.47 -0.83
N GLY A 308 12.70 14.96 -1.47
CA GLY A 308 12.05 14.30 -2.61
C GLY A 308 12.90 14.25 -3.88
N ASP A 309 13.92 15.11 -4.02
CA ASP A 309 14.86 15.02 -5.13
C ASP A 309 15.80 13.83 -4.97
N LYS A 310 16.06 13.42 -3.75
CA LYS A 310 16.96 12.33 -3.40
C LYS A 310 16.26 11.02 -3.13
N TYR A 311 15.12 11.07 -2.43
CA TYR A 311 14.40 9.89 -1.95
C TYR A 311 12.96 9.85 -2.47
N ARG A 312 12.57 8.72 -3.01
CA ARG A 312 11.18 8.45 -3.36
C ARG A 312 10.38 8.07 -2.11
N TRP A 313 9.11 8.40 -2.07
CA TRP A 313 8.20 7.99 -0.98
C TRP A 313 7.75 6.51 -1.12
N ALA A 314 8.74 5.64 -1.34
CA ALA A 314 8.59 4.19 -1.39
C ALA A 314 9.56 3.56 -0.40
N ILE A 315 9.03 2.70 0.47
CA ILE A 315 9.81 1.98 1.46
C ILE A 315 9.59 0.48 1.35
N LEU A 316 10.63 -0.29 1.65
CA LEU A 316 10.56 -1.73 1.87
C LEU A 316 11.03 -2.03 3.28
N ILE A 317 10.35 -2.97 3.95
CA ILE A 317 10.65 -3.32 5.34
C ILE A 317 11.26 -4.71 5.37
N GLY A 318 12.49 -4.81 5.80
CA GLY A 318 13.21 -6.07 5.96
C GLY A 318 13.78 -6.27 7.37
N LYS A 319 14.39 -7.43 7.59
CA LYS A 319 15.00 -7.80 8.88
C LYS A 319 16.03 -6.77 9.34
N GLN A 320 16.84 -6.25 8.41
CA GLN A 320 17.91 -5.30 8.71
C GLN A 320 17.40 -3.89 8.99
N GLY A 321 16.26 -3.48 8.43
CA GLY A 321 15.73 -2.12 8.58
C GLY A 321 14.70 -1.77 7.53
N VAL A 322 14.56 -0.47 7.31
CA VAL A 322 13.70 0.12 6.30
C VAL A 322 14.55 0.60 5.15
N TYR A 323 14.34 0.02 3.99
CA TYR A 323 14.99 0.45 2.75
C TYR A 323 14.17 1.56 2.12
N VAL A 324 14.80 2.71 1.90
CA VAL A 324 14.19 3.87 1.27
C VAL A 324 14.74 4.03 -0.15
N LEU A 325 13.85 4.09 -1.12
CA LEU A 325 14.22 4.17 -2.52
C LEU A 325 14.86 5.51 -2.88
N LYS A 326 15.98 5.43 -3.61
CA LYS A 326 16.75 6.54 -4.14
C LYS A 326 17.08 6.24 -5.61
N ASP A 327 16.54 6.96 -6.55
CA ASP A 327 16.65 6.71 -8.00
C ASP A 327 16.79 5.22 -8.41
N LYS A 328 17.99 4.66 -8.42
CA LYS A 328 18.32 3.27 -8.79
C LYS A 328 18.92 2.46 -7.64
N THR A 329 18.94 3.01 -6.44
CA THR A 329 19.53 2.39 -5.24
C THR A 329 18.56 2.55 -4.06
N MET A 330 18.88 1.90 -2.96
CA MET A 330 18.17 2.07 -1.69
C MET A 330 19.15 2.39 -0.58
N ASP A 331 18.78 3.31 0.29
CA ASP A 331 19.49 3.51 1.56
C ASP A 331 18.75 2.75 2.67
N LEU A 332 19.49 2.10 3.54
CA LEU A 332 18.96 1.39 4.71
C LEU A 332 18.91 2.34 5.91
N PHE A 333 17.77 2.38 6.57
CA PHE A 333 17.56 3.09 7.83
C PHE A 333 17.12 2.10 8.90
N VAL A 334 17.70 2.24 10.09
CA VAL A 334 17.32 1.45 11.26
C VAL A 334 16.60 2.37 12.23
N PHE A 335 15.43 1.94 12.68
CA PHE A 335 14.58 2.64 13.65
C PHE A 335 14.37 1.73 14.86
N ASP A 336 14.54 2.28 16.07
CA ASP A 336 14.39 1.56 17.34
C ASP A 336 13.10 1.94 18.08
#